data_7505112071079475acc465f637b4eb1b
#
_entry.id   7505112071079475acc465f637b4eb1b
#
_cell.length_a   1.000
_cell.length_b   1.000
_cell.length_c   1.000
_cell.angle_alpha   90.00
_cell.angle_beta   90.00
_cell.angle_gamma   90.00
#
_symmetry.space_group_name_H-M   'P 1'
#
loop_
_entity.id
_entity.type
_entity.pdbx_description
1 polymer ?
#
loop_
_entity_poly.entity_id
_entity_poly.type
_entity_poly.pdbx_seq_one_letter_code
_entity_poly.pdbx_strand_id
1 'polypeptide(L)'
;MRKLDFNENVETIHNKIRGLSPYPGAWCKIEHKSKGSVVQFKLFSSMLTNKVPALGDKNLKTSEKGILFPCKDLFLLVDELQMEGKRRMNFKEFLSGNKIEDFALIEEQ
;
A
#
# COMPACT_ATOMS: atom_id res chain seq x y z
N MET A 1 2.77 15.32 6.08
CA MET A 1 2.60 13.98 5.50
C MET A 1 3.02 12.95 6.54
N ARG A 2 2.25 11.89 6.71
CA ARG A 2 2.45 10.94 7.77
C ARG A 2 2.83 9.56 7.24
N LYS A 3 3.86 8.96 7.85
CA LYS A 3 4.30 7.61 7.49
C LYS A 3 3.37 6.58 8.12
N LEU A 4 2.95 5.61 7.30
CA LEU A 4 2.09 4.52 7.74
C LEU A 4 2.94 3.36 8.29
N ASP A 5 2.44 2.72 9.35
CA ASP A 5 3.05 1.55 9.95
C ASP A 5 2.11 0.35 9.75
N PHE A 6 2.48 -0.57 8.87
CA PHE A 6 1.64 -1.72 8.53
C PHE A 6 1.66 -2.82 9.60
N ASN A 7 2.39 -2.61 10.71
CA ASN A 7 2.25 -3.45 11.90
C ASN A 7 1.03 -3.05 12.75
N GLU A 8 0.31 -2.00 12.33
CA GLU A 8 -0.95 -1.61 12.96
C GLU A 8 -2.12 -2.36 12.31
N ASN A 9 -3.28 -2.34 12.98
CA ASN A 9 -4.50 -2.94 12.47
C ASN A 9 -4.99 -2.20 11.23
N VAL A 10 -5.69 -2.91 10.35
CA VAL A 10 -6.17 -2.39 9.08
C VAL A 10 -7.06 -1.16 9.26
N GLU A 11 -7.91 -1.14 10.29
CA GLU A 11 -8.81 -0.02 10.56
C GLU A 11 -8.03 1.25 10.90
N THR A 12 -6.98 1.13 11.71
CA THR A 12 -6.12 2.25 12.08
C THR A 12 -5.47 2.87 10.84
N ILE A 13 -4.93 2.02 9.97
CA ILE A 13 -4.26 2.48 8.75
C ILE A 13 -5.26 3.13 7.79
N HIS A 14 -6.41 2.50 7.61
CA HIS A 14 -7.50 3.02 6.77
C HIS A 14 -7.94 4.40 7.23
N ASN A 15 -8.12 4.59 8.54
CA ASN A 15 -8.53 5.86 9.09
C ASN A 15 -7.47 6.95 8.90
N LYS A 16 -6.19 6.61 9.00
CA LYS A 16 -5.11 7.55 8.74
C LYS A 16 -5.11 8.02 7.27
N ILE A 17 -5.32 7.09 6.34
CA ILE A 17 -5.39 7.45 4.92
C ILE A 17 -6.56 8.40 4.69
N ARG A 18 -7.75 8.07 5.21
CA ARG A 18 -8.94 8.91 5.07
C ARG A 18 -8.74 10.31 5.67
N GLY A 19 -8.16 10.37 6.86
CA GLY A 19 -7.98 11.63 7.56
C GLY A 19 -6.91 12.53 6.96
N LEU A 20 -5.95 11.98 6.22
CA LEU A 20 -4.83 12.73 5.67
C LEU A 20 -4.93 12.96 4.16
N SER A 21 -5.84 12.30 3.48
CA SER A 21 -5.97 12.40 2.03
C SER A 21 -6.88 13.57 1.66
N PRO A 22 -6.62 14.32 0.58
CA PRO A 22 -5.43 14.21 -0.28
C PRO A 22 -4.20 14.91 0.26
N TYR A 23 -4.35 15.77 1.24
CA TYR A 23 -3.26 16.56 1.79
C TYR A 23 -3.38 16.68 3.31
N PRO A 24 -2.28 16.53 4.05
CA PRO A 24 -0.89 16.38 3.61
C PRO A 24 -0.55 14.99 3.05
N GLY A 25 -1.42 13.99 3.22
CA GLY A 25 -1.23 12.67 2.66
C GLY A 25 -0.57 11.67 3.60
N ALA A 26 -0.80 10.38 3.34
CA ALA A 26 -0.19 9.27 4.06
C ALA A 26 0.75 8.53 3.10
N TRP A 27 1.90 8.10 3.61
CA TRP A 27 2.92 7.48 2.78
C TRP A 27 3.53 6.25 3.45
N CYS A 28 4.14 5.40 2.62
CA CYS A 28 4.87 4.24 3.08
C CYS A 28 6.04 3.96 2.16
N LYS A 29 6.98 3.13 2.64
CA LYS A 29 8.11 2.68 1.84
C LYS A 29 7.84 1.26 1.36
N ILE A 30 8.06 1.04 0.07
CA ILE A 30 7.83 -0.23 -0.59
C ILE A 30 9.15 -0.69 -1.22
N GLU A 31 9.46 -1.97 -1.06
CA GLU A 31 10.62 -2.56 -1.71
C GLU A 31 10.24 -2.99 -3.13
N HIS A 32 11.05 -2.59 -4.10
CA HIS A 32 11.00 -3.15 -5.45
C HIS A 32 12.00 -4.29 -5.48
N LYS A 33 11.52 -5.52 -5.31
CA LYS A 33 12.38 -6.68 -5.07
C LYS A 33 13.32 -6.98 -6.23
N SER A 34 12.83 -6.90 -7.46
CA SER A 34 13.65 -7.22 -8.63
C SER A 34 14.74 -6.19 -8.90
N LYS A 35 14.52 -4.93 -8.52
CA LYS A 35 15.51 -3.86 -8.68
C LYS A 35 16.38 -3.65 -7.44
N GLY A 36 16.01 -4.22 -6.32
CA GLY A 36 16.70 -4.02 -5.06
C GLY A 36 16.62 -2.60 -4.53
N SER A 37 15.58 -1.84 -4.90
CA SER A 37 15.43 -0.44 -4.52
C SER A 37 14.22 -0.25 -3.60
N VAL A 38 14.21 0.91 -2.92
CA VAL A 38 13.12 1.32 -2.04
C VAL A 38 12.43 2.50 -2.69
N VAL A 39 11.10 2.43 -2.79
CA VAL A 39 10.28 3.48 -3.42
C VAL A 39 9.24 3.95 -2.41
N GLN A 40 9.02 5.26 -2.34
CA GLN A 40 7.98 5.82 -1.50
C GLN A 40 6.66 5.86 -2.25
N PHE A 41 5.60 5.38 -1.61
CA PHE A 41 4.24 5.42 -2.13
C PHE A 41 3.40 6.32 -1.24
N LYS A 42 2.53 7.15 -1.86
CA LYS A 42 1.42 7.80 -1.18
C LYS A 42 0.15 7.03 -1.45
N LEU A 43 -0.68 6.86 -0.43
CA LEU A 43 -1.95 6.16 -0.54
C LEU A 43 -3.09 7.15 -0.32
N PHE A 44 -4.03 7.23 -1.27
CA PHE A 44 -5.08 8.24 -1.27
C PHE A 44 -6.46 7.70 -0.98
N SER A 45 -6.72 6.45 -1.37
CA SER A 45 -8.04 5.85 -1.20
C SER A 45 -7.89 4.39 -0.84
N SER A 46 -8.62 3.95 0.16
CA SER A 46 -8.54 2.59 0.67
C SER A 46 -9.89 2.09 1.14
N MET A 47 -10.01 0.77 1.29
CA MET A 47 -11.19 0.08 1.80
C MET A 47 -10.76 -1.04 2.72
N LEU A 48 -11.58 -1.29 3.73
CA LEU A 48 -11.38 -2.43 4.63
C LEU A 48 -11.72 -3.74 3.91
N THR A 49 -11.01 -4.80 4.25
CA THR A 49 -11.33 -6.16 3.78
C THR A 49 -11.44 -7.09 4.97
N ASN A 50 -11.95 -8.30 4.73
CA ASN A 50 -11.93 -9.37 5.72
C ASN A 50 -10.96 -10.49 5.32
N LYS A 51 -10.03 -10.21 4.42
CA LYS A 51 -9.01 -11.15 3.97
C LYS A 51 -7.81 -11.11 4.91
N VAL A 52 -7.34 -12.30 5.33
CA VAL A 52 -6.25 -12.44 6.30
C VAL A 52 -4.95 -12.72 5.55
N PRO A 53 -3.90 -11.90 5.74
CA PRO A 53 -2.59 -12.21 5.14
C PRO A 53 -1.94 -13.38 5.88
N ALA A 54 -1.09 -14.12 5.17
CA ALA A 54 -0.30 -15.17 5.78
C ALA A 54 0.68 -14.53 6.77
N LEU A 55 0.98 -15.23 7.86
CA LEU A 55 1.88 -14.73 8.88
C LEU A 55 3.25 -14.39 8.29
N GLY A 56 3.69 -13.15 8.51
CA GLY A 56 4.98 -12.68 8.01
C GLY A 56 5.02 -12.33 6.53
N ASP A 57 3.92 -12.47 5.81
CA ASP A 57 3.86 -12.12 4.39
C ASP A 57 3.81 -10.61 4.24
N LYS A 58 4.79 -10.05 3.53
CA LYS A 58 4.89 -8.61 3.27
C LYS A 58 4.60 -8.26 1.81
N ASN A 59 4.29 -9.27 0.98
CA ASN A 59 4.07 -9.05 -0.44
C ASN A 59 2.74 -8.37 -0.72
N LEU A 60 2.76 -7.41 -1.65
CA LEU A 60 1.52 -6.82 -2.16
C LEU A 60 0.86 -7.82 -3.08
N LYS A 61 -0.47 -7.78 -3.15
CA LYS A 61 -1.25 -8.69 -4.00
C LYS A 61 -2.30 -7.90 -4.76
N THR A 62 -2.80 -8.47 -5.86
CA THR A 62 -3.86 -7.84 -6.63
C THR A 62 -5.21 -8.41 -6.25
N SER A 63 -6.25 -7.59 -6.44
CA SER A 63 -7.62 -8.04 -6.42
C SER A 63 -8.40 -7.28 -7.48
N GLU A 64 -9.66 -7.65 -7.70
CA GLU A 64 -10.48 -7.01 -8.73
C GLU A 64 -10.69 -5.51 -8.46
N LYS A 65 -10.63 -5.10 -7.20
CA LYS A 65 -10.97 -3.73 -6.79
C LYS A 65 -9.78 -2.88 -6.40
N GLY A 66 -8.59 -3.45 -6.35
CA GLY A 66 -7.41 -2.70 -5.95
C GLY A 66 -6.22 -3.57 -5.60
N ILE A 67 -5.27 -2.96 -4.91
CA ILE A 67 -4.05 -3.63 -4.47
C ILE A 67 -4.18 -3.93 -2.98
N LEU A 68 -3.85 -5.16 -2.60
CA LEU A 68 -3.92 -5.61 -1.21
C LEU A 68 -2.58 -5.39 -0.52
N PHE A 69 -2.63 -4.61 0.57
CA PHE A 69 -1.48 -4.34 1.42
C PHE A 69 -1.65 -5.11 2.73
N PRO A 70 -0.73 -6.01 3.09
CA PRO A 70 -0.90 -6.77 4.34
C PRO A 70 -0.69 -5.88 5.56
N CYS A 71 -1.67 -5.88 6.46
CA CYS A 71 -1.59 -5.20 7.74
C CYS A 71 -1.46 -6.24 8.85
N LYS A 72 -1.45 -5.82 10.10
CA LYS A 72 -1.28 -6.72 11.24
C LYS A 72 -2.34 -7.82 11.29
N ASP A 73 -3.58 -7.46 11.02
CA ASP A 73 -4.73 -8.37 11.14
C ASP A 73 -5.32 -8.79 9.79
N LEU A 74 -5.55 -7.84 8.90
CA LEU A 74 -6.24 -8.06 7.63
C LEU A 74 -5.51 -7.32 6.51
N PHE A 75 -5.85 -7.66 5.26
CA PHE A 75 -5.39 -6.86 4.12
C PHE A 75 -6.16 -5.54 4.03
N LEU A 76 -5.46 -4.49 3.67
CA LEU A 76 -6.08 -3.22 3.28
C LEU A 76 -6.12 -3.17 1.75
N LEU A 77 -7.28 -2.81 1.19
CA LEU A 77 -7.43 -2.62 -0.24
C LEU A 77 -7.14 -1.17 -0.58
N VAL A 78 -6.23 -0.93 -1.51
CA VAL A 78 -5.86 0.43 -1.96
C VAL A 78 -6.19 0.55 -3.44
N ASP A 79 -7.01 1.53 -3.79
CA ASP A 79 -7.43 1.72 -5.18
C ASP A 79 -6.85 2.97 -5.84
N GLU A 80 -6.24 3.87 -5.07
CA GLU A 80 -5.62 5.07 -5.60
C GLU A 80 -4.33 5.37 -4.86
N LEU A 81 -3.23 5.55 -5.62
CA LEU A 81 -1.90 5.68 -5.05
C LEU A 81 -1.01 6.53 -5.95
N GLN A 82 0.16 6.89 -5.41
CA GLN A 82 1.18 7.62 -6.18
C GLN A 82 2.55 7.08 -5.82
N MET A 83 3.25 6.58 -6.83
CA MET A 83 4.64 6.16 -6.68
C MET A 83 5.54 7.39 -6.77
N GLU A 84 6.57 7.42 -5.97
CA GLU A 84 7.57 8.49 -5.96
C GLU A 84 8.09 8.78 -7.37
N GLY A 85 8.08 10.06 -7.76
CA GLY A 85 8.52 10.47 -9.09
C GLY A 85 7.49 10.28 -10.19
N LYS A 86 6.30 9.79 -9.86
CA LYS A 86 5.22 9.55 -10.82
C LYS A 86 3.98 10.35 -10.42
N ARG A 87 2.98 10.39 -11.31
CA ARG A 87 1.71 11.04 -11.03
C ARG A 87 0.81 10.14 -10.17
N ARG A 88 -0.18 10.76 -9.55
CA ARG A 88 -1.26 10.03 -8.86
C ARG A 88 -2.06 9.22 -9.87
N MET A 89 -2.40 7.98 -9.54
CA MET A 89 -3.10 7.09 -10.46
C MET A 89 -3.99 6.11 -9.72
N ASN A 90 -4.96 5.53 -10.42
CA ASN A 90 -5.73 4.43 -9.86
C ASN A 90 -4.94 3.13 -9.99
N PHE A 91 -5.43 2.07 -9.33
CA PHE A 91 -4.70 0.80 -9.29
C PHE A 91 -4.58 0.14 -10.67
N LYS A 92 -5.54 0.36 -11.56
CA LYS A 92 -5.49 -0.22 -12.91
C LYS A 92 -4.36 0.40 -13.72
N GLU A 93 -4.21 1.71 -13.62
CA GLU A 93 -3.11 2.41 -14.28
C GLU A 93 -1.76 1.94 -13.74
N PHE A 94 -1.66 1.80 -12.41
CA PHE A 94 -0.44 1.31 -11.78
C PHE A 94 -0.08 -0.09 -12.28
N LEU A 95 -1.05 -1.00 -12.32
CA LEU A 95 -0.82 -2.40 -12.72
C LEU A 95 -0.55 -2.55 -14.21
N SER A 96 -0.93 -1.57 -15.04
CA SER A 96 -0.64 -1.62 -16.47
C SER A 96 0.86 -1.43 -16.74
N GLY A 97 1.58 -0.77 -15.85
CA GLY A 97 3.01 -0.52 -16.01
C GLY A 97 3.91 -1.21 -14.98
N ASN A 98 3.34 -1.96 -14.04
CA ASN A 98 4.10 -2.55 -12.94
C ASN A 98 3.56 -3.94 -12.59
N LYS A 99 4.45 -4.86 -12.28
CA LYS A 99 4.09 -6.20 -11.81
C LYS A 99 3.99 -6.19 -10.29
N ILE A 100 2.84 -6.55 -9.75
CA ILE A 100 2.63 -6.50 -8.31
C ILE A 100 3.60 -7.44 -7.56
N GLU A 101 4.01 -8.53 -8.18
CA GLU A 101 4.93 -9.50 -7.60
C GLU A 101 6.29 -8.89 -7.27
N ASP A 102 6.61 -7.74 -7.87
CA ASP A 102 7.88 -7.04 -7.61
C ASP A 102 7.85 -6.22 -6.33
N PHE A 103 6.70 -6.07 -5.69
CA PHE A 103 6.54 -5.12 -4.58
C PHE A 103 6.20 -5.80 -3.27
N ALA A 104 6.85 -5.34 -2.21
CA ALA A 104 6.60 -5.81 -0.85
C ALA A 104 6.79 -4.66 0.15
N LEU A 105 6.10 -4.75 1.28
CA LEU A 105 6.32 -3.84 2.38
C LEU A 105 7.72 -4.05 2.94
N ILE A 106 8.33 -2.97 3.38
CA ILE A 106 9.63 -3.03 4.05
C ILE A 106 9.38 -3.33 5.53
N GLU A 107 10.10 -4.33 6.04
CA GLU A 107 10.09 -4.61 7.45
C GLU A 107 10.96 -3.56 8.14
N GLU A 108 10.36 -2.74 8.97
CA GLU A 108 11.06 -1.70 9.71
C GLU A 108 11.37 -2.16 11.12
N GLN A 109 12.58 -1.89 11.54
CA GLN A 109 13.04 -2.18 12.90
C GLN A 109 12.93 -0.93 13.76
#